data_c63b4dcbc01afa11c8c6ffb31cd9c411
#
_entry.id   c63b4dcbc01afa11c8c6ffb31cd9c411
#
_cell.length_a   1.000
_cell.length_b   1.000
_cell.length_c   1.000
_cell.angle_alpha   90.00
_cell.angle_beta   90.00
_cell.angle_gamma   90.00
#
_symmetry.space_group_name_H-M   'P 1'
#
loop_
_entity.id
_entity.type
_entity.pdbx_description
1 polymer ?
#
loop_
_entity_poly.entity_id
_entity_poly.type
_entity_poly.pdbx_seq_one_letter_code
_entity_poly.pdbx_strand_id
1 'polypeptide(L)'
;MPKRGRSGQVLIVTALVIALITISTASYIYNLSGNTGDDQSSMLNDYLQSIEIGSKHAIISALANITNQGDNETLASNLNTWKTEVEKQYTFGTLALNYTLRETSLYSSGLYLNWSANGNGVSEASADFLLNADGSDLKMQLPFTVNVSTALLVEGYLTQVSPQTEQATVLCRLFNEGQPALAQNVTVFYQDSGVWQTLNTTKCPLLNYGNGIYRATFSLVTSASSLNVSANAFDTRGISVRANTTLTGNDTAYLGS
;
A
#
# COMPACT_ATOMS: atom_id res chain seq x y z
N MET A 1 1.60 27.60 10.05
CA MET A 1 1.32 26.34 9.30
C MET A 1 0.97 25.25 10.31
N PRO A 2 -0.19 24.65 10.31
CA PRO A 2 -0.59 23.64 11.29
C PRO A 2 0.03 22.27 10.93
N LYS A 3 0.71 21.65 11.90
CA LYS A 3 1.25 20.29 11.84
C LYS A 3 0.09 19.27 11.80
N ARG A 4 -0.30 18.82 10.60
CA ARG A 4 -1.41 17.87 10.38
C ARG A 4 -0.99 16.39 10.34
N GLY A 5 0.24 16.03 10.70
CA GLY A 5 0.78 14.67 10.45
C GLY A 5 0.67 13.65 11.58
N ARG A 6 0.35 14.03 12.84
CA ARG A 6 0.42 13.09 13.97
C ARG A 6 -0.89 12.41 14.38
N SER A 7 -2.05 12.94 13.99
CA SER A 7 -3.34 12.40 14.43
C SER A 7 -3.73 11.08 13.75
N GLY A 8 -3.34 10.86 12.50
CA GLY A 8 -3.65 9.62 11.78
C GLY A 8 -2.86 8.41 12.28
N GLN A 9 -1.57 8.60 12.60
CA GLN A 9 -0.73 7.54 13.16
C GLN A 9 -1.21 7.11 14.55
N VAL A 10 -1.59 8.06 15.39
CA VAL A 10 -2.15 7.77 16.72
C VAL A 10 -3.46 6.98 16.59
N LEU A 11 -4.33 7.31 15.62
CA LEU A 11 -5.59 6.60 15.39
C LEU A 11 -5.36 5.14 14.96
N ILE A 12 -4.40 4.88 14.07
CA ILE A 12 -4.09 3.51 13.60
C ILE A 12 -3.49 2.68 14.73
N VAL A 13 -2.52 3.24 15.47
CA VAL A 13 -1.94 2.56 16.64
C VAL A 13 -2.99 2.31 17.72
N THR A 14 -3.88 3.28 17.98
CA THR A 14 -4.96 3.12 18.95
C THR A 14 -5.96 2.06 18.50
N ALA A 15 -6.34 2.01 17.21
CA ALA A 15 -7.22 0.98 16.67
C ALA A 15 -6.57 -0.42 16.75
N LEU A 16 -5.26 -0.51 16.50
CA LEU A 16 -4.50 -1.76 16.63
C LEU A 16 -4.46 -2.24 18.09
N VAL A 17 -4.19 -1.34 19.03
CA VAL A 17 -4.19 -1.64 20.47
C VAL A 17 -5.59 -2.07 20.93
N ILE A 18 -6.65 -1.40 20.49
CA ILE A 18 -8.04 -1.79 20.82
C ILE A 18 -8.36 -3.18 20.24
N ALA A 19 -7.97 -3.48 19.00
CA ALA A 19 -8.17 -4.79 18.40
C ALA A 19 -7.47 -5.90 19.21
N LEU A 20 -6.22 -5.65 19.62
CA LEU A 20 -5.46 -6.58 20.46
C LEU A 20 -6.07 -6.77 21.85
N ILE A 21 -6.52 -5.70 22.49
CA ILE A 21 -7.21 -5.78 23.79
C ILE A 21 -8.52 -6.58 23.65
N THR A 22 -9.26 -6.39 22.57
CA THR A 22 -10.53 -7.10 22.32
C THR A 22 -10.29 -8.60 22.12
N ILE A 23 -9.26 -8.97 21.35
CA ILE A 23 -8.87 -10.38 21.14
C ILE A 23 -8.35 -11.00 22.42
N SER A 24 -7.51 -10.29 23.18
CA SER A 24 -7.00 -10.73 24.47
C SER A 24 -8.11 -10.95 25.49
N THR A 25 -9.09 -10.05 25.55
CA THR A 25 -10.25 -10.16 26.47
C THR A 25 -11.18 -11.30 26.06
N ALA A 26 -11.41 -11.50 24.76
CA ALA A 26 -12.18 -12.63 24.24
C ALA A 26 -11.50 -13.96 24.59
N SER A 27 -10.20 -14.06 24.42
CA SER A 27 -9.40 -15.25 24.79
C SER A 27 -9.47 -15.53 26.30
N TYR A 28 -9.44 -14.49 27.14
CA TYR A 28 -9.55 -14.62 28.60
C TYR A 28 -10.96 -15.09 29.02
N ILE A 29 -12.02 -14.55 28.45
CA ILE A 29 -13.41 -14.95 28.74
C ILE A 29 -13.66 -16.40 28.30
N TYR A 30 -13.08 -16.83 27.18
CA TYR A 30 -13.21 -18.19 26.67
C TYR A 30 -12.51 -19.20 27.58
N ASN A 31 -11.31 -18.89 28.11
CA ASN A 31 -10.61 -19.73 29.10
C ASN A 31 -11.37 -19.88 30.42
N LEU A 32 -12.18 -18.89 30.81
CA LEU A 32 -13.00 -18.97 32.02
C LEU A 32 -14.25 -19.84 31.85
N SER A 33 -14.75 -20.05 30.62
CA SER A 33 -15.94 -20.86 30.35
C SER A 33 -15.69 -22.37 30.23
N GLY A 34 -14.49 -22.84 30.47
CA GLY A 34 -14.03 -24.23 30.65
C GLY A 34 -14.79 -25.30 29.87
N ASN A 35 -14.18 -25.86 28.90
CA ASN A 35 -14.12 -27.30 28.58
C ASN A 35 -13.95 -27.59 27.10
N THR A 36 -12.99 -28.43 26.81
CA THR A 36 -12.81 -29.38 25.69
C THR A 36 -11.59 -29.12 24.80
N GLY A 37 -10.80 -30.18 24.61
CA GLY A 37 -9.51 -30.18 23.90
C GLY A 37 -9.57 -29.82 22.40
N ASP A 38 -10.74 -29.63 21.81
CA ASP A 38 -10.90 -29.14 20.42
C ASP A 38 -10.83 -27.61 20.32
N ASP A 39 -11.13 -26.89 21.40
CA ASP A 39 -11.15 -25.43 21.41
C ASP A 39 -9.76 -24.78 21.48
N GLN A 40 -8.76 -25.47 22.04
CA GLN A 40 -7.39 -24.91 22.16
C GLN A 40 -6.70 -24.75 20.81
N SER A 41 -6.94 -25.65 19.87
CA SER A 41 -6.36 -25.54 18.53
C SER A 41 -6.95 -24.40 17.71
N SER A 42 -8.23 -24.12 17.86
CA SER A 42 -8.90 -22.99 17.19
C SER A 42 -8.42 -21.63 17.73
N MET A 43 -8.31 -21.50 19.05
CA MET A 43 -7.80 -20.28 19.70
C MET A 43 -6.37 -19.95 19.30
N LEU A 44 -5.51 -20.97 19.18
CA LEU A 44 -4.14 -20.78 18.74
C LEU A 44 -4.10 -20.29 17.30
N ASN A 45 -4.89 -20.89 16.41
CA ASN A 45 -4.97 -20.46 15.02
C ASN A 45 -5.45 -19.01 14.88
N ASP A 46 -6.46 -18.62 15.63
CA ASP A 46 -6.98 -17.24 15.63
C ASP A 46 -5.92 -16.24 16.14
N TYR A 47 -5.17 -16.64 17.16
CA TYR A 47 -4.06 -15.82 17.67
C TYR A 47 -2.93 -15.67 16.66
N LEU A 48 -2.53 -16.76 15.99
CA LEU A 48 -1.50 -16.75 14.94
C LEU A 48 -1.94 -15.86 13.75
N GLN A 49 -3.17 -16.00 13.31
CA GLN A 49 -3.74 -15.16 12.25
C GLN A 49 -3.74 -13.68 12.67
N SER A 50 -4.02 -13.39 13.93
CA SER A 50 -3.99 -12.02 14.46
C SER A 50 -2.59 -11.42 14.44
N ILE A 51 -1.55 -12.21 14.72
CA ILE A 51 -0.14 -11.78 14.62
C ILE A 51 0.22 -11.47 13.16
N GLU A 52 -0.17 -12.32 12.22
CA GLU A 52 0.09 -12.11 10.80
C GLU A 52 -0.60 -10.85 10.28
N ILE A 53 -1.89 -10.67 10.60
CA ILE A 53 -2.67 -9.47 10.26
C ILE A 53 -2.04 -8.22 10.87
N GLY A 54 -1.67 -8.26 12.14
CA GLY A 54 -1.03 -7.14 12.83
C GLY A 54 0.33 -6.79 12.24
N SER A 55 1.13 -7.79 11.86
CA SER A 55 2.39 -7.60 11.13
C SER A 55 2.15 -6.89 9.79
N LYS A 56 1.10 -7.29 9.05
CA LYS A 56 0.70 -6.63 7.80
C LYS A 56 0.29 -5.17 8.05
N HIS A 57 -0.46 -4.89 9.10
CA HIS A 57 -0.85 -3.52 9.44
C HIS A 57 0.34 -2.65 9.86
N ALA A 58 1.31 -3.18 10.57
CA ALA A 58 2.55 -2.48 10.92
C ALA A 58 3.34 -2.07 9.66
N ILE A 59 3.44 -2.98 8.67
CA ILE A 59 4.08 -2.71 7.37
C ILE A 59 3.28 -1.68 6.57
N ILE A 60 1.94 -1.81 6.47
CA ILE A 60 1.07 -0.84 5.77
C ILE A 60 1.26 0.57 6.35
N SER A 61 1.23 0.70 7.68
CA SER A 61 1.40 1.99 8.35
C SER A 61 2.77 2.61 8.08
N ALA A 62 3.83 1.79 8.08
CA ALA A 62 5.17 2.25 7.76
C ALA A 62 5.28 2.69 6.29
N LEU A 63 4.83 1.86 5.35
CA LEU A 63 4.89 2.17 3.93
C LEU A 63 4.07 3.41 3.58
N ALA A 64 2.88 3.57 4.16
CA ALA A 64 2.07 4.78 4.02
C ALA A 64 2.81 6.03 4.53
N ASN A 65 3.51 5.94 5.65
CA ASN A 65 4.31 7.06 6.17
C ASN A 65 5.49 7.39 5.24
N ILE A 66 6.28 6.38 4.86
CA ILE A 66 7.48 6.51 4.02
C ILE A 66 7.14 7.11 2.66
N THR A 67 6.09 6.61 2.00
CA THR A 67 5.67 7.10 0.68
C THR A 67 5.07 8.51 0.71
N ASN A 68 4.77 9.03 1.91
CA ASN A 68 4.34 10.39 2.18
C ASN A 68 5.44 11.27 2.80
N GLN A 69 6.69 11.04 2.41
CA GLN A 69 7.88 11.80 2.84
C GLN A 69 8.28 11.56 4.31
N GLY A 70 7.88 10.44 4.88
CA GLY A 70 8.39 9.98 6.17
C GLY A 70 9.76 9.34 6.05
N ASP A 71 10.33 9.00 7.23
CA ASP A 71 11.64 8.39 7.31
C ASP A 71 11.60 6.90 6.91
N ASN A 72 12.60 6.45 6.17
CA ASN A 72 12.74 5.02 5.79
C ASN A 72 12.94 4.11 7.00
N GLU A 73 13.47 4.62 8.11
CA GLU A 73 13.60 3.88 9.36
C GLU A 73 12.25 3.54 10.03
N THR A 74 11.16 4.17 9.57
CA THR A 74 9.81 3.94 10.09
C THR A 74 9.40 2.47 9.99
N LEU A 75 9.84 1.74 8.96
CA LEU A 75 9.52 0.31 8.83
C LEU A 75 10.09 -0.51 9.97
N ALA A 76 11.38 -0.37 10.25
CA ALA A 76 12.04 -1.06 11.36
C ALA A 76 11.45 -0.64 12.72
N SER A 77 11.18 0.66 12.90
CA SER A 77 10.60 1.20 14.12
C SER A 77 9.20 0.64 14.40
N ASN A 78 8.32 0.61 13.39
CA ASN A 78 6.97 0.05 13.54
C ASN A 78 7.01 -1.46 13.85
N LEU A 79 7.89 -2.20 13.16
CA LEU A 79 8.03 -3.64 13.39
C LEU A 79 8.62 -3.95 14.77
N ASN A 80 9.57 -3.17 15.28
CA ASN A 80 10.08 -3.31 16.65
C ASN A 80 8.99 -3.01 17.68
N THR A 81 8.18 -1.99 17.48
CA THR A 81 7.05 -1.67 18.34
C THR A 81 6.05 -2.81 18.34
N TRP A 82 5.67 -3.32 17.17
CA TRP A 82 4.76 -4.45 17.02
C TRP A 82 5.28 -5.71 17.72
N LYS A 83 6.53 -6.08 17.45
CA LYS A 83 7.22 -7.19 18.13
C LYS A 83 7.07 -7.07 19.66
N THR A 84 7.45 -5.93 20.22
CA THR A 84 7.42 -5.69 21.66
C THR A 84 6.00 -5.85 22.24
N GLU A 85 4.99 -5.34 21.55
CA GLU A 85 3.60 -5.44 22.01
C GLU A 85 3.07 -6.88 21.94
N VAL A 86 3.39 -7.63 20.88
CA VAL A 86 3.01 -9.04 20.74
C VAL A 86 3.65 -9.88 21.85
N GLU A 87 4.97 -9.73 22.09
CA GLU A 87 5.70 -10.47 23.11
C GLU A 87 5.19 -10.17 24.53
N LYS A 88 4.82 -8.92 24.80
CA LYS A 88 4.32 -8.48 26.10
C LYS A 88 2.91 -9.00 26.40
N GLN A 89 2.07 -9.16 25.39
CA GLN A 89 0.68 -9.58 25.58
C GLN A 89 0.49 -11.09 25.73
N TYR A 90 1.51 -11.89 25.41
CA TYR A 90 1.42 -13.34 25.56
C TYR A 90 1.63 -13.75 27.01
N THR A 91 0.58 -14.30 27.63
CA THR A 91 0.58 -14.67 29.04
C THR A 91 0.65 -16.19 29.32
N PHE A 92 0.68 -17.01 28.26
CA PHE A 92 0.59 -18.48 28.38
C PHE A 92 1.95 -19.19 28.23
N GLY A 93 3.05 -18.49 28.39
CA GLY A 93 4.41 -19.01 28.23
C GLY A 93 5.36 -17.93 27.72
N THR A 94 6.33 -18.31 26.91
CA THR A 94 7.21 -17.37 26.23
C THR A 94 6.86 -17.31 24.74
N LEU A 95 6.78 -16.09 24.21
CA LEU A 95 6.59 -15.84 22.79
C LEU A 95 7.67 -14.89 22.30
N ALA A 96 8.31 -15.22 21.20
CA ALA A 96 9.28 -14.36 20.55
C ALA A 96 8.91 -14.21 19.08
N LEU A 97 8.66 -12.95 18.65
CA LEU A 97 8.43 -12.58 17.27
C LEU A 97 9.70 -11.95 16.71
N ASN A 98 10.41 -12.65 15.86
CA ASN A 98 11.57 -12.12 15.16
C ASN A 98 11.20 -11.73 13.75
N TYR A 99 11.86 -10.72 13.18
CA TYR A 99 11.69 -10.35 11.79
C TYR A 99 13.03 -10.03 11.14
N THR A 100 13.09 -10.19 9.84
CA THR A 100 14.20 -9.79 8.97
C THR A 100 13.63 -8.99 7.81
N LEU A 101 14.14 -7.78 7.61
CA LEU A 101 13.79 -6.96 6.45
C LEU A 101 14.40 -7.59 5.21
N ARG A 102 13.63 -7.63 4.12
CA ARG A 102 14.11 -8.21 2.85
C ARG A 102 15.23 -7.34 2.28
N GLU A 103 16.35 -7.99 1.96
CA GLU A 103 17.51 -7.38 1.32
C GLU A 103 17.81 -8.13 0.02
N THR A 104 17.69 -7.43 -1.12
CA THR A 104 18.02 -7.97 -2.45
C THR A 104 18.52 -6.85 -3.34
N SER A 105 18.82 -7.14 -4.61
CA SER A 105 19.15 -6.08 -5.57
C SER A 105 18.04 -5.05 -5.80
N LEU A 106 16.78 -5.39 -5.48
CA LEU A 106 15.61 -4.52 -5.63
C LEU A 106 15.18 -3.90 -4.30
N TYR A 107 15.35 -4.61 -3.18
CA TYR A 107 14.93 -4.17 -1.85
C TYR A 107 16.11 -3.67 -1.04
N SER A 108 15.95 -2.49 -0.45
CA SER A 108 16.86 -1.94 0.55
C SER A 108 16.09 -1.73 1.85
N SER A 109 16.55 -2.36 2.93
CA SER A 109 15.89 -2.29 4.25
C SER A 109 14.39 -2.65 4.19
N GLY A 110 14.06 -3.69 3.43
CA GLY A 110 12.68 -4.15 3.25
C GLY A 110 11.82 -3.31 2.31
N LEU A 111 12.36 -2.25 1.70
CA LEU A 111 11.62 -1.31 0.85
C LEU A 111 12.01 -1.45 -0.62
N TYR A 112 11.01 -1.41 -1.50
CA TYR A 112 11.16 -1.25 -2.93
C TYR A 112 10.25 -0.12 -3.42
N LEU A 113 10.86 1.04 -3.71
CA LEU A 113 10.17 2.21 -4.23
C LEU A 113 10.69 2.50 -5.63
N ASN A 114 9.90 2.22 -6.63
CA ASN A 114 10.22 2.48 -8.04
C ASN A 114 9.10 3.27 -8.70
N TRP A 115 9.32 4.55 -8.92
CA TRP A 115 8.39 5.46 -9.58
C TRP A 115 8.92 5.82 -10.97
N SER A 116 8.96 4.80 -11.85
CA SER A 116 9.69 4.84 -13.09
C SER A 116 9.01 5.67 -14.20
N ALA A 117 9.80 6.05 -15.21
CA ALA A 117 9.36 6.78 -16.42
C ALA A 117 8.68 5.87 -17.47
N ASN A 118 8.47 4.57 -17.21
CA ASN A 118 7.91 3.61 -18.17
C ASN A 118 6.43 3.31 -17.93
N GLY A 119 5.69 4.23 -17.34
CA GLY A 119 4.28 4.06 -17.02
C GLY A 119 3.99 3.20 -15.78
N ASN A 120 5.00 2.55 -15.22
CA ASN A 120 4.84 1.68 -14.05
C ASN A 120 5.46 2.31 -12.80
N GLY A 121 4.66 2.40 -11.74
CA GLY A 121 5.12 2.79 -10.41
C GLY A 121 4.83 1.69 -9.41
N VAL A 122 5.73 1.49 -8.44
CA VAL A 122 5.57 0.51 -7.36
C VAL A 122 6.04 1.12 -6.05
N SER A 123 5.25 0.93 -5.03
CA SER A 123 5.61 1.18 -3.62
C SER A 123 5.37 -0.11 -2.86
N GLU A 124 6.43 -0.72 -2.33
CA GLU A 124 6.37 -2.05 -1.73
C GLU A 124 7.24 -2.13 -0.48
N ALA A 125 6.78 -2.91 0.51
CA ALA A 125 7.55 -3.24 1.71
C ALA A 125 7.38 -4.74 2.04
N SER A 126 8.47 -5.40 2.44
CA SER A 126 8.50 -6.83 2.71
C SER A 126 9.39 -7.17 3.91
N ALA A 127 8.88 -8.08 4.77
CA ALA A 127 9.62 -8.64 5.87
C ALA A 127 9.29 -10.12 6.05
N ASP A 128 10.30 -10.91 6.41
CA ASP A 128 10.17 -12.30 6.81
C ASP A 128 10.11 -12.38 8.34
N PHE A 129 9.15 -13.13 8.86
CA PHE A 129 8.90 -13.28 10.28
C PHE A 129 9.15 -14.72 10.74
N LEU A 130 9.60 -14.85 11.98
CA LEU A 130 9.73 -16.11 12.67
C LEU A 130 9.11 -15.99 14.06
N LEU A 131 7.96 -16.63 14.24
CA LEU A 131 7.28 -16.72 15.51
C LEU A 131 7.70 -17.97 16.23
N ASN A 132 8.22 -17.83 17.45
CA ASN A 132 8.52 -18.93 18.36
C ASN A 132 7.60 -18.80 19.57
N ALA A 133 6.86 -19.86 19.87
CA ALA A 133 6.05 -19.97 21.08
C ALA A 133 6.47 -21.21 21.87
N ASP A 134 6.69 -21.03 23.18
CA ASP A 134 7.04 -22.10 24.12
C ASP A 134 6.15 -21.95 25.36
N GLY A 135 5.29 -22.93 25.59
CA GLY A 135 4.38 -23.04 26.72
C GLY A 135 4.41 -24.44 27.32
N SER A 136 3.61 -24.67 28.37
CA SER A 136 3.60 -25.95 29.11
C SER A 136 3.33 -27.16 28.20
N ASP A 137 2.47 -27.01 27.20
CA ASP A 137 2.01 -28.09 26.31
C ASP A 137 2.17 -27.76 24.82
N LEU A 138 2.80 -26.61 24.50
CA LEU A 138 2.98 -26.15 23.15
C LEU A 138 4.41 -25.69 22.91
N LYS A 139 5.05 -26.29 21.93
CA LYS A 139 6.32 -25.78 21.38
C LYS A 139 6.17 -25.65 19.87
N MET A 140 6.23 -24.42 19.40
CA MET A 140 5.96 -24.13 17.99
C MET A 140 6.94 -23.12 17.44
N GLN A 141 7.29 -23.33 16.17
CA GLN A 141 8.05 -22.39 15.36
C GLN A 141 7.31 -22.20 14.03
N LEU A 142 6.90 -20.96 13.72
CA LEU A 142 6.14 -20.63 12.53
C LEU A 142 6.85 -19.51 11.74
N PRO A 143 7.44 -19.82 10.59
CA PRO A 143 7.91 -18.80 9.65
C PRO A 143 6.73 -18.31 8.79
N PHE A 144 6.68 -17.00 8.51
CA PHE A 144 5.76 -16.40 7.54
C PHE A 144 6.36 -15.15 6.93
N THR A 145 5.94 -14.79 5.72
CA THR A 145 6.39 -13.60 5.01
C THR A 145 5.20 -12.66 4.83
N VAL A 146 5.42 -11.39 5.09
CA VAL A 146 4.44 -10.34 4.79
C VAL A 146 4.99 -9.43 3.71
N ASN A 147 4.22 -9.29 2.65
CA ASN A 147 4.48 -8.37 1.56
C ASN A 147 3.28 -7.42 1.40
N VAL A 148 3.55 -6.13 1.32
CA VAL A 148 2.56 -5.08 1.07
C VAL A 148 3.00 -4.28 -0.13
N SER A 149 2.17 -4.22 -1.16
CA SER A 149 2.48 -3.47 -2.38
C SER A 149 1.31 -2.64 -2.86
N THR A 150 1.64 -1.49 -3.44
CA THR A 150 0.73 -0.66 -4.24
C THR A 150 1.44 -0.35 -5.56
N ALA A 151 0.81 -0.70 -6.67
CA ALA A 151 1.32 -0.47 -8.00
C ALA A 151 0.38 0.41 -8.81
N LEU A 152 0.94 1.30 -9.63
CA LEU A 152 0.21 2.19 -10.54
C LEU A 152 0.73 2.00 -11.95
N LEU A 153 -0.17 1.68 -12.87
CA LEU A 153 0.10 1.70 -14.30
C LEU A 153 -0.54 2.96 -14.89
N VAL A 154 0.26 3.75 -15.61
CA VAL A 154 -0.18 4.94 -16.34
C VAL A 154 0.11 4.73 -17.82
N GLU A 155 -0.93 4.75 -18.62
CA GLU A 155 -0.87 4.62 -20.06
C GLU A 155 -1.82 5.61 -20.74
N GLY A 156 -1.75 5.73 -22.05
CA GLY A 156 -2.67 6.60 -22.78
C GLY A 156 -2.14 6.96 -24.16
N TYR A 157 -2.84 7.87 -24.81
CA TYR A 157 -2.54 8.27 -26.19
C TYR A 157 -2.96 9.72 -26.46
N LEU A 158 -2.43 10.29 -27.54
CA LEU A 158 -2.82 11.56 -28.11
C LEU A 158 -3.69 11.33 -29.35
N THR A 159 -4.73 12.15 -29.52
CA THR A 159 -5.55 12.19 -30.73
C THR A 159 -5.57 13.60 -31.26
N GLN A 160 -5.17 13.79 -32.51
CA GLN A 160 -5.24 15.11 -33.13
C GLN A 160 -6.70 15.50 -33.40
N VAL A 161 -7.13 16.60 -32.83
CA VAL A 161 -8.49 17.16 -32.99
C VAL A 161 -8.50 18.27 -34.04
N SER A 162 -7.41 19.04 -34.11
CA SER A 162 -7.17 20.05 -35.15
C SER A 162 -5.66 20.21 -35.38
N PRO A 163 -5.21 20.96 -36.41
CA PRO A 163 -3.78 21.12 -36.70
C PRO A 163 -2.93 21.64 -35.54
N GLN A 164 -3.55 22.25 -34.52
CA GLN A 164 -2.86 22.82 -33.36
C GLN A 164 -3.47 22.36 -32.03
N THR A 165 -4.35 21.37 -32.04
CA THR A 165 -5.01 20.87 -30.82
C THR A 165 -4.94 19.36 -30.75
N GLU A 166 -4.32 18.87 -29.72
CA GLU A 166 -4.28 17.46 -29.34
C GLU A 166 -5.22 17.19 -28.17
N GLN A 167 -5.90 16.06 -28.20
CA GLN A 167 -6.62 15.52 -27.07
C GLN A 167 -5.84 14.39 -26.45
N ALA A 168 -5.46 14.54 -25.18
CA ALA A 168 -4.81 13.51 -24.39
C ALA A 168 -5.86 12.67 -23.67
N THR A 169 -5.74 11.35 -23.78
CA THR A 169 -6.46 10.38 -22.94
C THR A 169 -5.44 9.67 -22.07
N VAL A 170 -5.59 9.78 -20.76
CA VAL A 170 -4.73 9.15 -19.74
C VAL A 170 -5.55 8.12 -18.98
N LEU A 171 -5.02 6.91 -18.87
CA LEU A 171 -5.61 5.81 -18.13
C LEU A 171 -4.66 5.44 -16.99
N CYS A 172 -5.19 5.42 -15.76
CA CYS A 172 -4.49 5.01 -14.55
C CYS A 172 -5.13 3.75 -14.00
N ARG A 173 -4.33 2.72 -13.72
CA ARG A 173 -4.80 1.46 -13.09
C ARG A 173 -4.02 1.23 -11.81
N LEU A 174 -4.75 1.11 -10.70
CA LEU A 174 -4.19 0.89 -9.37
C LEU A 174 -4.38 -0.54 -8.93
N PHE A 175 -3.34 -1.11 -8.32
CA PHE A 175 -3.33 -2.47 -7.81
C PHE A 175 -2.76 -2.51 -6.40
N ASN A 176 -3.33 -3.36 -5.54
CA ASN A 176 -2.78 -3.72 -4.24
C ASN A 176 -2.52 -5.23 -4.24
N GLU A 177 -1.29 -5.65 -3.90
CA GLU A 177 -0.85 -7.06 -3.96
C GLU A 177 -1.25 -7.75 -5.29
N GLY A 178 -1.13 -7.00 -6.41
CA GLY A 178 -1.48 -7.48 -7.76
C GLY A 178 -2.98 -7.55 -8.08
N GLN A 179 -3.87 -7.19 -7.15
CA GLN A 179 -5.31 -7.14 -7.37
C GLN A 179 -5.77 -5.70 -7.62
N PRO A 180 -6.77 -5.48 -8.52
CA PRO A 180 -7.34 -4.14 -8.73
C PRO A 180 -7.79 -3.50 -7.42
N ALA A 181 -7.41 -2.23 -7.21
CA ALA A 181 -7.64 -1.53 -5.95
C ALA A 181 -8.22 -0.13 -6.18
N LEU A 182 -9.05 0.33 -5.23
CA LEU A 182 -9.56 1.69 -5.26
C LEU A 182 -8.53 2.67 -4.70
N ALA A 183 -8.43 3.83 -5.34
CA ALA A 183 -7.68 4.96 -4.81
C ALA A 183 -8.57 5.85 -3.94
N GLN A 184 -7.98 6.37 -2.88
CA GLN A 184 -8.56 7.49 -2.13
C GLN A 184 -8.49 8.78 -2.95
N ASN A 185 -7.38 8.95 -3.69
CA ASN A 185 -7.16 10.08 -4.58
C ASN A 185 -6.24 9.69 -5.74
N VAL A 186 -6.51 10.25 -6.93
CA VAL A 186 -5.61 10.18 -8.09
C VAL A 186 -5.46 11.60 -8.64
N THR A 187 -4.21 12.03 -8.79
CA THR A 187 -3.85 13.33 -9.37
C THR A 187 -3.04 13.09 -10.64
N VAL A 188 -3.48 13.66 -11.74
CA VAL A 188 -2.79 13.59 -13.03
C VAL A 188 -2.06 14.91 -13.28
N PHE A 189 -0.85 14.81 -13.80
CA PHE A 189 -0.01 15.92 -14.22
C PHE A 189 0.37 15.74 -15.68
N TYR A 190 0.59 16.83 -16.37
CA TYR A 190 1.13 16.83 -17.72
C TYR A 190 2.21 17.92 -17.85
N GLN A 191 3.13 17.74 -18.78
CA GLN A 191 4.20 18.69 -19.02
C GLN A 191 3.81 19.60 -20.17
N ASP A 192 3.64 20.89 -19.87
CA ASP A 192 3.42 21.93 -20.86
C ASP A 192 4.68 22.82 -20.93
N SER A 193 5.27 22.94 -22.13
CA SER A 193 6.44 23.78 -22.36
C SER A 193 7.59 23.52 -21.36
N GLY A 194 7.78 22.25 -20.97
CA GLY A 194 8.80 21.82 -20.00
C GLY A 194 8.39 21.98 -18.51
N VAL A 195 7.22 22.55 -18.21
CA VAL A 195 6.73 22.75 -16.84
C VAL A 195 5.61 21.78 -16.53
N TRP A 196 5.69 21.10 -15.37
CA TRP A 196 4.65 20.22 -14.90
C TRP A 196 3.43 21.02 -14.42
N GLN A 197 2.27 20.70 -15.00
CA GLN A 197 0.97 21.29 -14.67
C GLN A 197 0.08 20.21 -14.04
N THR A 198 -0.64 20.58 -13.00
CA THR A 198 -1.69 19.70 -12.44
C THR A 198 -2.95 19.77 -13.30
N LEU A 199 -3.51 18.62 -13.67
CA LEU A 199 -4.76 18.57 -14.39
C LEU A 199 -5.89 19.15 -13.53
N ASN A 200 -6.58 20.14 -14.06
CA ASN A 200 -7.74 20.74 -13.38
C ASN A 200 -8.96 19.83 -13.51
N THR A 201 -9.26 19.06 -12.46
CA THR A 201 -10.36 18.10 -12.43
C THR A 201 -11.75 18.73 -12.46
N THR A 202 -11.88 20.03 -12.21
CA THR A 202 -13.14 20.78 -12.37
C THR A 202 -13.49 20.96 -13.85
N LYS A 203 -12.48 21.14 -14.71
CA LYS A 203 -12.66 21.30 -16.17
C LYS A 203 -12.55 19.97 -16.90
N CYS A 204 -11.73 19.06 -16.42
CA CYS A 204 -11.43 17.76 -17.01
C CYS A 204 -11.63 16.67 -15.95
N PRO A 205 -12.87 16.20 -15.73
CA PRO A 205 -13.17 15.26 -14.65
C PRO A 205 -12.41 13.96 -14.83
N LEU A 206 -11.88 13.46 -13.73
CA LEU A 206 -11.32 12.12 -13.65
C LEU A 206 -12.48 11.12 -13.46
N LEU A 207 -12.71 10.29 -14.47
CA LEU A 207 -13.73 9.25 -14.43
C LEU A 207 -13.20 8.04 -13.64
N ASN A 208 -13.92 7.64 -12.60
CA ASN A 208 -13.65 6.44 -11.81
C ASN A 208 -14.60 5.32 -12.26
N TYR A 209 -14.06 4.18 -12.72
CA TYR A 209 -14.84 3.03 -13.17
C TYR A 209 -15.17 2.03 -12.05
N GLY A 210 -14.74 2.29 -10.81
CA GLY A 210 -15.06 1.46 -9.64
C GLY A 210 -14.21 0.18 -9.48
N ASN A 211 -13.31 -0.10 -10.41
CA ASN A 211 -12.47 -1.30 -10.42
C ASN A 211 -10.96 -0.98 -10.42
N GLY A 212 -10.57 0.14 -9.82
CA GLY A 212 -9.17 0.60 -9.81
C GLY A 212 -8.75 1.32 -11.09
N ILE A 213 -9.65 1.54 -12.03
CA ILE A 213 -9.38 2.21 -13.31
C ILE A 213 -9.91 3.64 -13.24
N TYR A 214 -9.03 4.59 -13.61
CA TYR A 214 -9.33 6.02 -13.66
C TYR A 214 -8.93 6.56 -15.02
N ARG A 215 -9.80 7.35 -15.66
CA ARG A 215 -9.55 7.97 -16.96
C ARG A 215 -9.72 9.48 -16.89
N ALA A 216 -8.71 10.18 -17.40
CA ALA A 216 -8.78 11.61 -17.69
C ALA A 216 -8.70 11.86 -19.19
N THR A 217 -9.48 12.82 -19.70
CA THR A 217 -9.41 13.27 -21.08
C THR A 217 -9.39 14.80 -21.08
N PHE A 218 -8.41 15.40 -21.76
CA PHE A 218 -8.25 16.85 -21.83
C PHE A 218 -7.61 17.28 -23.14
N SER A 219 -7.86 18.50 -23.56
CA SER A 219 -7.32 19.08 -24.81
C SER A 219 -6.20 20.05 -24.50
N LEU A 220 -5.19 20.05 -25.34
CA LEU A 220 -4.03 20.92 -25.29
C LEU A 220 -3.84 21.62 -26.64
N VAL A 221 -3.47 22.89 -26.61
CA VAL A 221 -3.02 23.62 -27.80
C VAL A 221 -1.53 23.33 -27.94
N THR A 222 -1.21 22.35 -28.78
CA THR A 222 0.17 21.93 -29.04
C THR A 222 0.29 21.32 -30.43
N SER A 223 1.45 21.46 -31.02
CA SER A 223 1.84 20.73 -32.24
C SER A 223 2.83 19.60 -31.95
N ALA A 224 3.05 19.29 -30.66
CA ALA A 224 3.99 18.25 -30.26
C ALA A 224 3.36 16.87 -30.49
N SER A 225 4.13 15.96 -31.09
CA SER A 225 3.71 14.57 -31.34
C SER A 225 3.77 13.68 -30.10
N SER A 226 4.19 14.22 -28.96
CA SER A 226 4.30 13.51 -27.70
C SER A 226 4.03 14.42 -26.50
N LEU A 227 3.53 13.84 -25.42
CA LEU A 227 3.20 14.52 -24.17
C LEU A 227 3.67 13.69 -22.98
N ASN A 228 4.51 14.27 -22.13
CA ASN A 228 4.87 13.63 -20.87
C ASN A 228 3.75 13.80 -19.87
N VAL A 229 3.31 12.71 -19.28
CA VAL A 229 2.30 12.67 -18.23
C VAL A 229 2.81 11.93 -17.01
N SER A 230 2.30 12.32 -15.85
CA SER A 230 2.56 11.68 -14.56
C SER A 230 1.25 11.50 -13.82
N ALA A 231 1.11 10.43 -13.08
CA ALA A 231 0.03 10.32 -12.12
C ALA A 231 0.59 9.95 -10.75
N ASN A 232 -0.07 10.48 -9.72
CA ASN A 232 0.14 10.11 -8.33
C ASN A 232 -1.17 9.59 -7.77
N ALA A 233 -1.15 8.40 -7.20
CA ALA A 233 -2.31 7.78 -6.58
C ALA A 233 -2.03 7.49 -5.10
N PHE A 234 -3.05 7.70 -4.27
CA PHE A 234 -3.11 7.22 -2.89
C PHE A 234 -4.12 6.10 -2.83
N ASP A 235 -3.71 4.93 -2.39
CA ASP A 235 -4.65 3.85 -2.14
C ASP A 235 -5.49 4.10 -0.87
N THR A 236 -6.47 3.26 -0.60
CA THR A 236 -7.34 3.39 0.58
C THR A 236 -6.60 3.18 1.91
N ARG A 237 -5.38 2.63 1.87
CA ARG A 237 -4.48 2.44 3.02
C ARG A 237 -3.58 3.65 3.26
N GLY A 238 -3.63 4.66 2.37
CA GLY A 238 -2.80 5.87 2.42
C GLY A 238 -1.41 5.69 1.83
N ILE A 239 -1.13 4.58 1.14
CA ILE A 239 0.14 4.36 0.45
C ILE A 239 0.13 5.18 -0.85
N SER A 240 1.17 6.00 -1.04
CA SER A 240 1.35 6.78 -2.26
C SER A 240 2.20 6.02 -3.27
N VAL A 241 1.82 6.12 -4.53
CA VAL A 241 2.57 5.59 -5.67
C VAL A 241 2.50 6.56 -6.85
N ARG A 242 3.60 6.69 -7.59
CA ARG A 242 3.70 7.56 -8.76
C ARG A 242 4.22 6.79 -9.97
N ALA A 243 3.71 7.14 -11.16
CA ALA A 243 4.22 6.66 -12.42
C ALA A 243 4.23 7.79 -13.46
N ASN A 244 5.23 7.76 -14.35
CA ASN A 244 5.39 8.73 -15.43
C ASN A 244 5.45 7.98 -16.75
N THR A 245 4.84 8.52 -17.79
CA THR A 245 4.91 7.97 -19.16
C THR A 245 4.90 9.08 -20.19
N THR A 246 5.22 8.74 -21.44
CA THR A 246 5.11 9.64 -22.58
C THR A 246 3.99 9.12 -23.48
N LEU A 247 2.97 9.95 -23.68
CA LEU A 247 1.90 9.68 -24.64
C LEU A 247 2.38 10.06 -26.03
N THR A 248 2.04 9.26 -27.02
CA THR A 248 2.29 9.53 -28.44
C THR A 248 0.96 9.49 -29.21
N GLY A 249 0.97 9.90 -30.47
CA GLY A 249 -0.19 9.80 -31.35
C GLY A 249 -0.73 8.37 -31.42
N ASN A 250 -2.03 8.25 -31.59
CA ASN A 250 -2.74 6.98 -31.63
C ASN A 250 -2.39 6.21 -32.89
N ASP A 251 -1.39 5.36 -32.84
CA ASP A 251 -1.33 4.21 -33.74
C ASP A 251 -2.38 3.22 -33.22
N THR A 252 -3.37 2.90 -34.04
CA THR A 252 -4.62 2.16 -33.81
C THR A 252 -4.49 0.78 -33.14
N ALA A 253 -3.46 0.52 -32.35
CA ALA A 253 -3.10 -0.80 -31.80
C ALA A 253 -3.75 -1.10 -30.41
N TYR A 254 -4.43 -0.17 -29.76
CA TYR A 254 -4.93 -0.38 -28.38
C TYR A 254 -6.45 -0.46 -28.22
N LEU A 255 -7.19 -0.71 -29.29
CA LEU A 255 -8.63 -1.05 -29.22
C LEU A 255 -8.83 -2.55 -29.40
N GLY A 256 -8.30 -3.34 -28.48
CA GLY A 256 -8.45 -4.79 -28.57
C GLY A 256 -8.29 -5.50 -27.22
N SER A 257 -9.44 -5.83 -26.63
CA SER A 257 -9.78 -6.80 -25.59
C SER A 257 -10.08 -6.25 -24.24
#